data_b3e5583f7a23c23f5a1068407636d48b
#
_entry.id   b3e5583f7a23c23f5a1068407636d48b
#
_cell.length_a   1.000
_cell.length_b   1.000
_cell.length_c   1.000
_cell.angle_alpha   90.00
_cell.angle_beta   90.00
_cell.angle_gamma   90.00
#
_symmetry.space_group_name_H-M   'P 1'
#
loop_
_entity.id
_entity.type
_entity.pdbx_description
1 polymer ?
#
loop_
_entity_poly.entity_id
_entity_poly.type
_entity_poly.pdbx_seq_one_letter_code
_entity_poly.pdbx_strand_id
1 'polypeptide(L)'
;KIRGWDVTFFDIHSTKAKQFGYTLESHSHKLGCCGDEPMNDHNFTRLSGSEWLLHEAFCLYRDRDRYRPYEKHHSTVKEACENGERLQVPNLVLYHTEDNHLAQRKALYTEEGKAYYNGNLFVPDDLETLKLW
;
A
#
# COMPACT_ATOMS: atom_id res chain seq x y z
N LYS A 1 8.48 11.12 -18.85
CA LYS A 1 7.07 10.77 -19.08
C LYS A 1 6.94 9.40 -19.72
N ILE A 2 5.93 8.67 -19.27
CA ILE A 2 5.58 7.40 -19.88
C ILE A 2 4.11 7.49 -20.31
N ARG A 3 3.86 7.45 -21.62
CA ARG A 3 2.49 7.53 -22.19
C ARG A 3 1.67 8.71 -21.64
N GLY A 4 2.32 9.87 -21.48
CA GLY A 4 1.65 11.08 -20.99
C GLY A 4 1.61 11.24 -19.48
N TRP A 5 2.10 10.24 -18.72
CA TRP A 5 2.20 10.32 -17.28
C TRP A 5 3.59 10.74 -16.83
N ASP A 6 3.66 11.62 -15.85
CA ASP A 6 4.90 11.94 -15.16
C ASP A 6 5.16 10.88 -14.10
N VAL A 7 6.29 10.20 -14.20
CA VAL A 7 6.69 9.16 -13.25
C VAL A 7 7.84 9.69 -12.43
N THR A 8 7.69 9.71 -11.11
CA THR A 8 8.75 10.13 -10.19
C THR A 8 9.08 8.98 -9.25
N PHE A 9 10.35 8.56 -9.25
CA PHE A 9 10.85 7.58 -8.30
C PHE A 9 11.45 8.30 -7.10
N PHE A 10 11.27 7.74 -5.91
CA PHE A 10 11.89 8.25 -4.68
C PHE A 10 12.48 7.10 -3.87
N ASP A 11 13.57 7.39 -3.18
CA ASP A 11 14.21 6.44 -2.26
C ASP A 11 13.29 6.23 -1.04
N ILE A 12 12.99 4.99 -0.70
CA ILE A 12 12.16 4.68 0.48
C ILE A 12 12.98 4.59 1.76
N HIS A 13 14.29 4.81 1.69
CA HIS A 13 15.21 4.76 2.83
C HIS A 13 15.24 3.40 3.53
N SER A 14 15.17 2.32 2.76
CA SER A 14 15.27 0.97 3.30
C SER A 14 16.67 0.72 3.89
N THR A 15 16.70 0.06 5.04
CA THR A 15 17.95 -0.37 5.66
C THR A 15 18.43 -1.73 5.14
N LYS A 16 17.59 -2.45 4.37
CA LYS A 16 17.95 -3.75 3.80
C LYS A 16 18.72 -3.61 2.49
N ALA A 17 18.23 -2.77 1.59
CA ALA A 17 18.80 -2.52 0.28
C ALA A 17 18.21 -1.21 -0.27
N LYS A 18 18.85 -0.64 -1.28
CA LYS A 18 18.30 0.54 -1.93
C LYS A 18 17.05 0.15 -2.71
N GLN A 19 15.92 0.74 -2.34
CA GLN A 19 14.62 0.46 -2.90
C GLN A 19 13.86 1.75 -3.16
N PHE A 20 12.90 1.70 -4.06
CA PHE A 20 12.17 2.88 -4.50
C PHE A 20 10.66 2.68 -4.43
N GLY A 21 9.96 3.75 -4.05
CA GLY A 21 8.58 3.96 -4.36
C GLY A 21 8.46 4.85 -5.59
N TYR A 22 7.25 5.12 -6.02
CA TYR A 22 7.02 6.01 -7.16
C TYR A 22 5.66 6.68 -7.10
N THR A 23 5.53 7.78 -7.85
CA THR A 23 4.24 8.39 -8.15
C THR A 23 4.04 8.41 -9.66
N LEU A 24 2.78 8.27 -10.05
CA LEU A 24 2.32 8.51 -11.42
C LEU A 24 1.39 9.71 -11.36
N GLU A 25 1.70 10.76 -12.12
CA GLU A 25 0.88 11.97 -12.14
C GLU A 25 0.51 12.34 -13.57
N SER A 26 -0.75 12.72 -13.77
CA SER A 26 -1.24 13.34 -14.97
C SER A 26 -1.84 14.70 -14.60
N HIS A 27 -2.42 15.40 -15.58
CA HIS A 27 -3.04 16.70 -15.33
C HIS A 27 -4.05 16.70 -14.19
N SER A 28 -4.79 15.61 -14.02
CA SER A 28 -5.90 15.53 -13.05
C SER A 28 -5.83 14.36 -12.10
N HIS A 29 -4.84 13.47 -12.22
CA HIS A 29 -4.79 12.23 -11.45
C HIS A 29 -3.41 11.97 -10.85
N LYS A 30 -3.40 11.39 -9.66
CA LYS A 30 -2.18 10.98 -8.98
C LYS A 30 -2.34 9.61 -8.33
N LEU A 31 -1.38 8.73 -8.58
CA LEU A 31 -1.24 7.45 -7.91
C LEU A 31 0.12 7.41 -7.20
N GLY A 32 0.13 6.95 -5.95
CA GLY A 32 1.37 6.72 -5.19
C GLY A 32 1.56 5.25 -4.92
N CYS A 33 2.81 4.81 -4.94
CA CYS A 33 3.20 3.45 -4.56
C CYS A 33 4.35 3.52 -3.56
N CYS A 34 4.15 2.89 -2.40
CA CYS A 34 5.14 2.91 -1.32
C CYS A 34 6.34 2.02 -1.58
N GLY A 35 6.28 1.10 -2.54
CA GLY A 35 7.32 0.11 -2.78
C GLY A 35 7.15 -1.12 -1.91
N ASP A 36 8.25 -1.75 -1.52
CA ASP A 36 8.27 -3.03 -0.83
C ASP A 36 8.28 -2.91 0.70
N GLU A 37 8.17 -1.70 1.22
CA GLU A 37 8.11 -1.42 2.66
C GLU A 37 6.99 -0.41 2.95
N PRO A 38 6.52 -0.31 4.20
CA PRO A 38 5.47 0.62 4.54
C PRO A 38 5.89 2.08 4.35
N MET A 39 4.90 2.95 4.15
CA MET A 39 5.12 4.40 4.14
C MET A 39 5.83 4.83 5.43
N ASN A 40 6.77 5.76 5.27
CA ASN A 40 7.46 6.39 6.40
C ASN A 40 7.39 7.91 6.27
N ASP A 41 7.96 8.64 7.25
CA ASP A 41 7.90 10.09 7.27
C ASP A 41 8.68 10.74 6.12
N HIS A 42 9.70 10.08 5.57
CA HIS A 42 10.47 10.60 4.44
C HIS A 42 9.65 10.70 3.16
N ASN A 43 8.74 9.77 2.93
CA ASN A 43 7.96 9.72 1.69
C ASN A 43 6.52 10.23 1.84
N PHE A 44 6.12 10.67 3.03
CA PHE A 44 4.78 11.20 3.26
C PHE A 44 4.42 12.33 2.29
N THR A 45 5.29 13.32 2.14
CA THR A 45 5.06 14.47 1.25
C THR A 45 4.94 14.04 -0.21
N ARG A 46 5.76 13.08 -0.65
CA ARG A 46 5.71 12.55 -2.01
C ARG A 46 4.37 11.90 -2.33
N LEU A 47 3.81 11.19 -1.36
CA LEU A 47 2.57 10.44 -1.51
C LEU A 47 1.32 11.27 -1.26
N SER A 48 1.44 12.43 -0.60
CA SER A 48 0.31 13.31 -0.32
C SER A 48 -0.40 13.74 -1.60
N GLY A 49 -1.74 13.81 -1.53
CA GLY A 49 -2.57 14.18 -2.67
C GLY A 49 -2.84 13.04 -3.65
N SER A 50 -2.39 11.83 -3.37
CA SER A 50 -2.70 10.67 -4.20
C SER A 50 -4.18 10.31 -4.11
N GLU A 51 -4.81 10.02 -5.25
CA GLU A 51 -6.17 9.46 -5.30
C GLU A 51 -6.14 7.95 -5.03
N TRP A 52 -5.07 7.31 -5.42
CA TRP A 52 -4.81 5.89 -5.24
C TRP A 52 -3.48 5.71 -4.55
N LEU A 53 -3.45 4.89 -3.50
CA LEU A 53 -2.22 4.50 -2.83
C LEU A 53 -2.08 2.99 -2.89
N LEU A 54 -0.93 2.52 -3.37
CA LEU A 54 -0.53 1.12 -3.30
C LEU A 54 0.41 0.95 -2.11
N HIS A 55 0.03 0.12 -1.17
CA HIS A 55 0.78 -0.09 0.09
C HIS A 55 0.86 -1.58 0.40
N GLU A 56 2.04 -2.03 0.83
CA GLU A 56 2.20 -3.42 1.23
C GLU A 56 1.46 -3.71 2.55
N ALA A 57 0.99 -4.94 2.70
CA ALA A 57 0.36 -5.42 3.93
C ALA A 57 0.64 -6.92 4.04
N PHE A 58 1.73 -7.26 4.73
CA PHE A 58 2.23 -8.62 4.70
C PHE A 58 1.26 -9.64 5.30
N CYS A 59 0.60 -9.26 6.40
CA CYS A 59 -0.33 -10.16 7.09
C CYS A 59 -1.39 -9.37 7.88
N LEU A 60 -2.38 -10.09 8.40
CA LEU A 60 -3.32 -9.54 9.36
C LEU A 60 -2.58 -9.13 10.64
N TYR A 61 -3.04 -8.07 11.29
CA TYR A 61 -2.50 -7.62 12.57
C TYR A 61 -2.57 -8.72 13.63
N ARG A 62 -3.68 -9.47 13.66
CA ARG A 62 -3.85 -10.59 14.60
C ARG A 62 -2.83 -11.71 14.41
N ASP A 63 -2.23 -11.84 13.21
CA ASP A 63 -1.25 -12.88 12.88
C ASP A 63 0.19 -12.38 12.96
N ARG A 64 0.43 -11.18 13.49
CA ARG A 64 1.77 -10.56 13.52
C ARG A 64 2.81 -11.37 14.26
N ASP A 65 2.40 -12.10 15.30
CA ASP A 65 3.34 -12.93 16.06
C ASP A 65 3.80 -14.16 15.27
N ARG A 66 2.94 -14.65 14.39
CA ARG A 66 3.25 -15.79 13.52
C ARG A 66 4.16 -15.38 12.35
N TYR A 67 3.86 -14.28 11.70
CA TYR A 67 4.56 -13.86 10.47
C TYR A 67 5.69 -12.87 10.71
N ARG A 68 5.73 -12.23 11.87
CA ARG A 68 6.77 -11.29 12.28
C ARG A 68 7.10 -10.25 11.20
N PRO A 69 6.10 -9.49 10.72
CA PRO A 69 6.30 -8.55 9.61
C PRO A 69 7.32 -7.45 9.95
N TYR A 70 7.33 -6.97 11.18
CA TYR A 70 8.18 -5.86 11.58
C TYR A 70 9.67 -6.19 11.52
N GLU A 71 10.04 -7.43 11.81
CA GLU A 71 11.43 -7.91 11.70
C GLU A 71 11.91 -7.90 10.25
N LYS A 72 10.98 -8.00 9.30
CA LYS A 72 11.24 -8.02 7.86
C LYS A 72 11.03 -6.66 7.21
N HIS A 73 10.78 -5.61 8.00
CA HIS A 73 10.47 -4.26 7.54
C HIS A 73 9.17 -4.18 6.73
N HIS A 74 8.18 -4.98 7.11
CA HIS A 74 6.85 -4.97 6.54
C HIS A 74 5.81 -4.49 7.54
N SER A 75 4.61 -4.16 7.05
CA SER A 75 3.46 -3.78 7.87
C SER A 75 2.42 -4.89 7.90
N THR A 76 1.47 -4.75 8.81
CA THR A 76 0.23 -5.50 8.77
C THR A 76 -0.85 -4.69 8.06
N VAL A 77 -2.02 -5.30 7.85
CA VAL A 77 -3.21 -4.60 7.33
C VAL A 77 -3.52 -3.35 8.17
N LYS A 78 -3.36 -3.45 9.50
CA LYS A 78 -3.62 -2.32 10.40
C LYS A 78 -2.77 -1.10 10.04
N GLU A 79 -1.44 -1.23 10.02
CA GLU A 79 -0.57 -0.10 9.72
C GLU A 79 -0.74 0.42 8.30
N ALA A 80 -0.93 -0.47 7.33
CA ALA A 80 -1.18 -0.05 5.96
C ALA A 80 -2.44 0.81 5.86
N CYS A 81 -3.52 0.41 6.54
CA CYS A 81 -4.78 1.13 6.57
C CYS A 81 -4.68 2.42 7.37
N GLU A 82 -3.96 2.43 8.49
CA GLU A 82 -3.69 3.65 9.25
C GLU A 82 -2.90 4.67 8.41
N ASN A 83 -1.96 4.21 7.60
CA ASN A 83 -1.22 5.08 6.68
C ASN A 83 -2.12 5.66 5.58
N GLY A 84 -3.01 4.85 5.02
CA GLY A 84 -4.02 5.33 4.07
C GLY A 84 -4.93 6.39 4.68
N GLU A 85 -5.37 6.18 5.91
CA GLU A 85 -6.20 7.14 6.65
C GLU A 85 -5.43 8.42 6.96
N ARG A 86 -4.17 8.31 7.39
CA ARG A 86 -3.32 9.47 7.67
C ARG A 86 -3.11 10.34 6.42
N LEU A 87 -2.94 9.73 5.26
CA LEU A 87 -2.81 10.43 3.97
C LEU A 87 -4.16 10.93 3.45
N GLN A 88 -5.27 10.48 4.02
CA GLN A 88 -6.61 10.76 3.52
C GLN A 88 -6.79 10.37 2.06
N VAL A 89 -6.14 9.30 1.63
CA VAL A 89 -6.27 8.80 0.27
C VAL A 89 -7.66 8.17 0.07
N PRO A 90 -8.37 8.52 -1.02
CA PRO A 90 -9.72 7.97 -1.26
C PRO A 90 -9.72 6.46 -1.55
N ASN A 91 -8.66 5.94 -2.16
CA ASN A 91 -8.59 4.55 -2.58
C ASN A 91 -7.25 3.93 -2.17
N LEU A 92 -7.31 2.83 -1.43
CA LEU A 92 -6.13 2.11 -0.94
C LEU A 92 -6.13 0.69 -1.49
N VAL A 93 -5.02 0.30 -2.09
CA VAL A 93 -4.80 -1.06 -2.61
C VAL A 93 -3.71 -1.72 -1.78
N LEU A 94 -4.01 -2.89 -1.20
CA LEU A 94 -3.06 -3.68 -0.44
C LEU A 94 -2.45 -4.77 -1.32
N TYR A 95 -1.14 -4.95 -1.23
CA TYR A 95 -0.41 -5.96 -1.98
C TYR A 95 0.75 -6.52 -1.14
N HIS A 96 1.53 -7.43 -1.68
CA HIS A 96 2.68 -8.07 -1.02
C HIS A 96 2.27 -8.77 0.28
N THR A 97 1.34 -9.70 0.15
CA THR A 97 0.77 -10.43 1.29
C THR A 97 1.42 -11.80 1.45
N GLU A 98 1.33 -12.36 2.66
CA GLU A 98 1.64 -13.77 2.88
C GLU A 98 0.66 -14.64 2.08
N ASP A 99 0.99 -15.90 1.84
CA ASP A 99 0.24 -16.75 0.92
C ASP A 99 -0.52 -17.92 1.59
N ASN A 100 -0.56 -17.97 2.92
CA ASN A 100 -1.27 -19.03 3.63
C ASN A 100 -2.79 -18.87 3.65
N HIS A 101 -3.31 -17.69 3.35
CA HIS A 101 -4.73 -17.36 3.39
C HIS A 101 -5.27 -16.92 2.01
N LEU A 102 -4.70 -17.41 0.92
CA LEU A 102 -5.03 -16.92 -0.43
C LEU A 102 -6.54 -16.94 -0.72
N ALA A 103 -7.23 -18.01 -0.36
CA ALA A 103 -8.66 -18.16 -0.64
C ALA A 103 -9.54 -17.19 0.17
N GLN A 104 -9.11 -16.81 1.38
CA GLN A 104 -9.86 -15.94 2.28
C GLN A 104 -9.26 -14.55 2.40
N ARG A 105 -8.11 -14.28 1.76
CA ARG A 105 -7.34 -13.06 1.93
C ARG A 105 -8.17 -11.81 1.71
N LYS A 106 -8.87 -11.73 0.59
CA LYS A 106 -9.69 -10.56 0.27
C LYS A 106 -10.71 -10.25 1.37
N ALA A 107 -11.45 -11.25 1.82
CA ALA A 107 -12.47 -11.08 2.86
C ALA A 107 -11.85 -10.71 4.21
N LEU A 108 -10.81 -11.42 4.63
CA LEU A 108 -10.18 -11.22 5.93
C LEU A 108 -9.45 -9.86 6.02
N TYR A 109 -8.70 -9.51 4.99
CA TYR A 109 -7.96 -8.24 4.98
C TYR A 109 -8.90 -7.05 4.87
N THR A 110 -9.96 -7.16 4.08
CA THR A 110 -10.97 -6.12 3.95
C THR A 110 -11.69 -5.90 5.29
N GLU A 111 -12.09 -6.96 5.96
CA GLU A 111 -12.75 -6.87 7.27
C GLU A 111 -11.87 -6.20 8.31
N GLU A 112 -10.62 -6.66 8.46
CA GLU A 112 -9.69 -6.05 9.41
C GLU A 112 -9.39 -4.59 9.05
N GLY A 113 -9.16 -4.31 7.77
CA GLY A 113 -8.78 -2.97 7.30
C GLY A 113 -9.84 -1.92 7.52
N LYS A 114 -11.11 -2.28 7.44
CA LYS A 114 -12.24 -1.36 7.66
C LYS A 114 -12.28 -0.75 9.06
N ALA A 115 -11.65 -1.40 10.03
CA ALA A 115 -11.55 -0.85 11.38
C ALA A 115 -10.60 0.35 11.46
N TYR A 116 -9.71 0.53 10.48
CA TYR A 116 -8.63 1.52 10.50
C TYR A 116 -8.65 2.50 9.34
N TYR A 117 -9.45 2.25 8.30
CA TYR A 117 -9.48 3.06 7.10
C TYR A 117 -10.92 3.24 6.61
N ASN A 118 -11.33 4.49 6.38
CA ASN A 118 -12.68 4.86 6.00
C ASN A 118 -12.91 4.99 4.49
N GLY A 119 -11.85 4.97 3.68
CA GLY A 119 -11.96 5.07 2.23
C GLY A 119 -12.28 3.74 1.56
N ASN A 120 -12.10 3.71 0.24
CA ASN A 120 -12.30 2.49 -0.54
C ASN A 120 -11.08 1.59 -0.42
N LEU A 121 -11.26 0.40 0.12
CA LEU A 121 -10.19 -0.57 0.35
C LEU A 121 -10.28 -1.70 -0.67
N PHE A 122 -9.17 -1.99 -1.33
CA PHE A 122 -9.06 -3.05 -2.33
C PHE A 122 -7.95 -4.02 -1.94
N VAL A 123 -8.27 -5.31 -1.99
CA VAL A 123 -7.32 -6.40 -1.75
C VAL A 123 -7.42 -7.35 -2.94
N PRO A 124 -6.79 -7.00 -4.07
CA PRO A 124 -6.96 -7.77 -5.31
C PRO A 124 -6.33 -9.16 -5.22
N ASP A 125 -6.96 -10.10 -5.90
CA ASP A 125 -6.38 -11.41 -6.16
C ASP A 125 -5.31 -11.29 -7.24
N ASP A 126 -4.45 -12.29 -7.36
CA ASP A 126 -3.43 -12.32 -8.40
C ASP A 126 -4.10 -12.23 -9.77
N LEU A 127 -3.54 -11.40 -10.64
CA LEU A 127 -4.02 -11.13 -12.00
C LEU A 127 -5.37 -10.40 -12.07
N GLU A 128 -5.95 -9.99 -10.95
CA GLU A 128 -7.15 -9.17 -10.94
C GLU A 128 -6.84 -7.77 -11.50
N THR A 129 -7.73 -7.26 -12.35
CA THR A 129 -7.60 -5.93 -12.91
C THR A 129 -8.50 -4.95 -12.17
N LEU A 130 -7.92 -3.82 -11.72
CA LEU A 130 -8.67 -2.72 -11.14
C LEU A 130 -8.69 -1.55 -12.13
N LYS A 131 -9.88 -1.02 -12.40
CA LYS A 131 -10.01 0.20 -13.19
C LYS A 131 -9.92 1.39 -12.24
N LEU A 132 -8.91 2.23 -12.42
CA LEU A 132 -8.64 3.33 -11.50
C LEU A 132 -9.40 4.61 -11.85
N TRP A 133 -9.58 4.88 -13.16
CA TRP A 133 -10.21 6.09 -13.68
C TRP A 133 -11.10 5.79 -14.88
#